data_a9ee267961830b0a276c7983372ea2db
#
_entry.id   a9ee267961830b0a276c7983372ea2db
#
_cell.length_a   1.000
_cell.length_b   1.000
_cell.length_c   1.000
_cell.angle_alpha   90.00
_cell.angle_beta   90.00
_cell.angle_gamma   90.00
#
_symmetry.space_group_name_H-M   'P 1'
#
loop_
_entity.id
_entity.type
_entity.pdbx_description
1 polymer ?
#
loop_
_entity_poly.entity_id
_entity_poly.type
_entity_poly.pdbx_seq_one_letter_code
_entity_poly.pdbx_strand_id
1 'polypeptide(L)'
;DKYSPADIIVISHTNTAANHIRDKIYSDESIQDYQNKTGNEIFRLIKQSKETLKENVSTIHKFCKDRVLGDSFLIEDYEILINIHELFNKHTFGKNFQGVDLLFKKHPFFKFMSMARDNGKNFLDYYRSLTYKEKEEYKYEPEELIDLEKKYTAFKNNEKINGRSKSILDFQDMVQKFSDNEQTSEEVCANIKVLIVDEAQDSSVIQRKAEKVMSKNVEYFYKAGDPDQSIFEFAGADPDSFHKEFARPEIELEQGHRCPRLVNEYCKDIIKPIWQHYNYSRVWKPREENGLIVEGEIFEMS
;
A
#
# COMPACT_ATOMS: atom_id res chain seq x y z
N ASP A 1 -16.27 -22.63 -6.52
CA ASP A 1 -17.13 -23.51 -5.72
C ASP A 1 -16.49 -24.09 -4.44
N LYS A 2 -15.17 -23.89 -4.23
CA LYS A 2 -14.45 -24.37 -3.02
C LYS A 2 -14.46 -23.34 -1.89
N TYR A 3 -14.45 -22.05 -2.22
CA TYR A 3 -14.33 -20.95 -1.26
C TYR A 3 -15.55 -20.04 -1.32
N SER A 4 -15.96 -19.56 -0.16
CA SER A 4 -16.97 -18.51 -0.08
C SER A 4 -16.33 -17.14 -0.25
N PRO A 5 -17.08 -16.09 -0.60
CA PRO A 5 -16.56 -14.73 -0.61
C PRO A 5 -15.96 -14.25 0.72
N ALA A 6 -16.42 -14.81 1.84
CA ALA A 6 -15.87 -14.51 3.16
C ALA A 6 -14.45 -15.07 3.38
N ASP A 7 -14.06 -16.09 2.61
CA ASP A 7 -12.74 -16.74 2.70
C ASP A 7 -11.66 -16.00 1.90
N ILE A 8 -12.04 -14.98 1.12
CA ILE A 8 -11.17 -14.28 0.17
C ILE A 8 -10.93 -12.84 0.62
N ILE A 9 -9.67 -12.46 0.75
CA ILE A 9 -9.25 -11.09 1.01
C ILE A 9 -8.45 -10.57 -0.19
N VAL A 10 -8.76 -9.36 -0.63
CA VAL A 10 -8.01 -8.63 -1.65
C VAL A 10 -7.47 -7.35 -1.05
N ILE A 11 -6.16 -7.23 -1.05
CA ILE A 11 -5.44 -6.03 -0.60
C ILE A 11 -4.95 -5.28 -1.83
N SER A 12 -5.18 -3.98 -1.86
CA SER A 12 -4.62 -3.08 -2.86
C SER A 12 -3.90 -1.92 -2.19
N HIS A 13 -2.98 -1.28 -2.91
CA HIS A 13 -2.14 -0.25 -2.32
C HIS A 13 -2.90 1.05 -2.02
N THR A 14 -3.87 1.42 -2.87
CA THR A 14 -4.64 2.66 -2.73
C THR A 14 -6.14 2.43 -2.60
N ASN A 15 -6.84 3.39 -1.96
CA ASN A 15 -8.30 3.37 -1.91
C ASN A 15 -8.94 3.42 -3.31
N THR A 16 -8.34 4.16 -4.24
CA THR A 16 -8.82 4.25 -5.63
C THR A 16 -8.72 2.89 -6.32
N ALA A 17 -7.60 2.19 -6.19
CA ALA A 17 -7.43 0.86 -6.76
C ALA A 17 -8.37 -0.16 -6.10
N ALA A 18 -8.51 -0.15 -4.77
CA ALA A 18 -9.46 -1.01 -4.07
C ALA A 18 -10.91 -0.76 -4.52
N ASN A 19 -11.31 0.50 -4.71
CA ASN A 19 -12.64 0.84 -5.24
C ASN A 19 -12.82 0.34 -6.67
N HIS A 20 -11.81 0.53 -7.53
CA HIS A 20 -11.84 0.05 -8.91
C HIS A 20 -11.98 -1.50 -8.99
N ILE A 21 -11.28 -2.22 -8.13
CA ILE A 21 -11.42 -3.67 -8.02
C ILE A 21 -12.86 -4.04 -7.61
N ARG A 22 -13.41 -3.37 -6.59
CA ARG A 22 -14.79 -3.58 -6.15
C ARG A 22 -15.78 -3.36 -7.28
N ASP A 23 -15.64 -2.26 -8.00
CA ASP A 23 -16.54 -1.90 -9.09
C ASP A 23 -16.46 -2.92 -10.24
N LYS A 24 -15.25 -3.37 -10.58
CA LYS A 24 -15.06 -4.39 -11.62
C LYS A 24 -15.61 -5.76 -11.24
N ILE A 25 -15.33 -6.25 -10.02
CA ILE A 25 -15.85 -7.55 -9.56
C ILE A 25 -17.38 -7.62 -9.67
N TYR A 26 -18.04 -6.46 -9.52
CA TYR A 26 -19.51 -6.37 -9.51
C TYR A 26 -20.12 -5.79 -10.79
N SER A 27 -19.30 -5.50 -11.81
CA SER A 27 -19.83 -5.03 -13.07
C SER A 27 -20.59 -6.16 -13.78
N ASP A 28 -21.71 -5.84 -14.41
CA ASP A 28 -22.50 -6.79 -15.18
C ASP A 28 -21.66 -7.42 -16.30
N GLU A 29 -20.72 -6.65 -16.86
CA GLU A 29 -19.78 -7.11 -17.88
C GLU A 29 -18.87 -8.23 -17.37
N SER A 30 -18.23 -8.04 -16.20
CA SER A 30 -17.35 -9.07 -15.61
C SER A 30 -18.13 -10.33 -15.22
N ILE A 31 -19.35 -10.19 -14.73
CA ILE A 31 -20.22 -11.31 -14.38
C ILE A 31 -20.62 -12.07 -15.64
N GLN A 32 -21.01 -11.38 -16.71
CA GLN A 32 -21.41 -11.99 -17.97
C GLN A 32 -20.22 -12.69 -18.65
N ASP A 33 -19.03 -12.08 -18.63
CA ASP A 33 -17.81 -12.69 -19.16
C ASP A 33 -17.46 -13.99 -18.43
N TYR A 34 -17.57 -13.97 -17.10
CA TYR A 34 -17.35 -15.19 -16.30
C TYR A 34 -18.39 -16.28 -16.60
N GLN A 35 -19.67 -15.94 -16.71
CA GLN A 35 -20.73 -16.88 -17.08
C GLN A 35 -20.48 -17.51 -18.46
N ASN A 36 -20.06 -16.67 -19.42
CA ASN A 36 -19.75 -17.14 -20.78
C ASN A 36 -18.57 -18.10 -20.80
N LYS A 37 -17.54 -17.86 -19.98
CA LYS A 37 -16.33 -18.69 -19.90
C LYS A 37 -16.53 -19.99 -19.14
N THR A 38 -17.35 -20.00 -18.11
CA THR A 38 -17.45 -21.14 -17.18
C THR A 38 -18.75 -21.92 -17.27
N GLY A 39 -19.80 -21.35 -17.87
CA GLY A 39 -21.13 -21.91 -17.87
C GLY A 39 -21.83 -21.96 -16.50
N ASN A 40 -21.22 -21.37 -15.48
CA ASN A 40 -21.74 -21.37 -14.10
C ASN A 40 -22.67 -20.19 -13.84
N GLU A 41 -23.86 -20.46 -13.34
CA GLU A 41 -24.80 -19.42 -12.85
C GLU A 41 -24.36 -18.84 -11.50
N ILE A 42 -23.19 -18.21 -11.45
CA ILE A 42 -22.64 -17.56 -10.23
C ILE A 42 -23.43 -16.32 -9.85
N PHE A 43 -24.22 -15.76 -10.76
CA PHE A 43 -24.96 -14.51 -10.56
C PHE A 43 -25.74 -14.44 -9.22
N ARG A 44 -26.33 -15.55 -8.82
CA ARG A 44 -27.12 -15.65 -7.60
C ARG A 44 -26.25 -15.56 -6.33
N LEU A 45 -25.07 -16.20 -6.36
CA LEU A 45 -24.10 -16.20 -5.26
C LEU A 45 -23.41 -14.83 -5.13
N ILE A 46 -23.03 -14.21 -6.23
CA ILE A 46 -22.39 -12.87 -6.24
C ILE A 46 -23.34 -11.82 -5.70
N LYS A 47 -24.62 -11.85 -6.07
CA LYS A 47 -25.61 -10.88 -5.60
C LYS A 47 -25.85 -10.99 -4.08
N GLN A 48 -25.85 -12.21 -3.54
CA GLN A 48 -25.98 -12.44 -2.09
C GLN A 48 -24.71 -12.10 -1.30
N SER A 49 -23.55 -12.15 -1.94
CA SER A 49 -22.23 -11.97 -1.33
C SER A 49 -21.64 -10.60 -1.57
N LYS A 50 -22.36 -9.71 -2.25
CA LYS A 50 -21.87 -8.41 -2.73
C LYS A 50 -21.30 -7.54 -1.61
N GLU A 51 -21.96 -7.50 -0.47
CA GLU A 51 -21.52 -6.70 0.68
C GLU A 51 -20.25 -7.31 1.33
N THR A 52 -20.24 -8.62 1.55
CA THR A 52 -19.09 -9.32 2.14
C THR A 52 -17.83 -9.14 1.28
N LEU A 53 -17.94 -9.26 -0.03
CA LEU A 53 -16.80 -9.05 -0.92
C LEU A 53 -16.35 -7.58 -0.92
N LYS A 54 -17.25 -6.62 -0.84
CA LYS A 54 -16.88 -5.20 -0.73
C LYS A 54 -16.06 -4.91 0.51
N GLU A 55 -16.38 -5.51 1.63
CA GLU A 55 -15.64 -5.38 2.89
C GLU A 55 -14.27 -6.05 2.80
N ASN A 56 -14.18 -7.16 2.06
CA ASN A 56 -12.96 -7.94 1.91
C ASN A 56 -11.98 -7.40 0.85
N VAL A 57 -12.35 -6.37 0.09
CA VAL A 57 -11.45 -5.63 -0.79
C VAL A 57 -11.09 -4.31 -0.11
N SER A 58 -9.84 -4.14 0.30
CA SER A 58 -9.44 -2.94 1.05
C SER A 58 -7.95 -2.61 0.87
N THR A 59 -7.52 -1.49 1.42
CA THR A 59 -6.10 -1.24 1.61
C THR A 59 -5.58 -1.99 2.83
N ILE A 60 -4.26 -2.22 2.88
CA ILE A 60 -3.64 -2.88 4.04
C ILE A 60 -3.86 -2.10 5.33
N HIS A 61 -3.81 -0.76 5.27
CA HIS A 61 -4.07 0.10 6.41
C HIS A 61 -5.50 -0.09 6.94
N LYS A 62 -6.49 -0.10 6.05
CA LYS A 62 -7.88 -0.34 6.44
C LYS A 62 -8.05 -1.73 7.02
N PHE A 63 -7.47 -2.74 6.41
CA PHE A 63 -7.50 -4.11 6.91
C PHE A 63 -6.94 -4.21 8.33
N CYS A 64 -5.77 -3.62 8.59
CA CYS A 64 -5.15 -3.59 9.91
C CYS A 64 -5.96 -2.76 10.91
N LYS A 65 -6.46 -1.57 10.49
CA LYS A 65 -7.29 -0.70 11.32
C LYS A 65 -8.48 -1.45 11.90
N ASP A 66 -9.25 -2.12 11.05
CA ASP A 66 -10.47 -2.81 11.43
C ASP A 66 -10.22 -3.96 12.43
N ARG A 67 -8.95 -4.39 12.58
CA ARG A 67 -8.55 -5.52 13.44
C ARG A 67 -7.75 -5.15 14.68
N VAL A 68 -7.03 -4.04 14.66
CA VAL A 68 -6.15 -3.66 15.80
C VAL A 68 -6.57 -2.39 16.52
N LEU A 69 -7.54 -1.63 15.98
CA LEU A 69 -7.94 -0.37 16.57
C LEU A 69 -8.51 -0.57 17.99
N GLY A 70 -9.41 -1.57 18.15
CA GLY A 70 -10.03 -1.87 19.44
C GLY A 70 -10.60 -0.60 20.09
N ASP A 71 -10.20 -0.34 21.33
CA ASP A 71 -10.57 0.86 22.09
C ASP A 71 -9.64 2.07 21.86
N SER A 72 -8.65 1.98 20.95
CA SER A 72 -7.75 3.07 20.65
C SER A 72 -8.42 4.10 19.73
N PHE A 73 -7.93 5.35 19.78
CA PHE A 73 -8.36 6.39 18.85
C PHE A 73 -7.43 6.46 17.64
N LEU A 74 -8.00 6.80 16.49
CA LEU A 74 -7.20 7.11 15.32
C LEU A 74 -6.81 8.59 15.32
N ILE A 75 -5.59 8.88 14.88
CA ILE A 75 -5.05 10.25 14.83
C ILE A 75 -5.80 11.21 13.90
N GLU A 76 -6.77 10.69 13.13
CA GLU A 76 -7.66 11.51 12.26
C GLU A 76 -8.69 12.33 13.05
N ASP A 77 -8.85 12.07 14.35
CA ASP A 77 -9.76 12.83 15.19
C ASP A 77 -9.29 14.29 15.30
N TYR A 78 -10.25 15.24 15.15
CA TYR A 78 -9.94 16.66 15.13
C TYR A 78 -9.32 17.18 16.43
N GLU A 79 -9.73 16.66 17.59
CA GLU A 79 -9.17 17.04 18.88
C GLU A 79 -7.71 16.61 18.99
N ILE A 80 -7.40 15.41 18.49
CA ILE A 80 -6.02 14.88 18.44
C ILE A 80 -5.14 15.79 17.58
N LEU A 81 -5.67 16.28 16.47
CA LEU A 81 -4.94 17.13 15.54
C LEU A 81 -4.59 18.49 16.15
N ILE A 82 -5.48 19.09 16.92
CA ILE A 82 -5.21 20.35 17.61
C ILE A 82 -4.05 20.14 18.58
N ASN A 83 -4.09 19.08 19.37
CA ASN A 83 -3.07 18.80 20.38
C ASN A 83 -1.71 18.50 19.75
N ILE A 84 -1.67 17.80 18.61
CA ILE A 84 -0.45 17.60 17.83
C ILE A 84 0.07 18.95 17.31
N HIS A 85 -0.79 19.80 16.80
CA HIS A 85 -0.40 21.12 16.33
C HIS A 85 0.25 21.94 17.46
N GLU A 86 -0.28 21.91 18.66
CA GLU A 86 0.30 22.57 19.83
C GLU A 86 1.68 22.01 20.21
N LEU A 87 1.83 20.68 20.17
CA LEU A 87 3.09 19.99 20.46
C LEU A 87 4.23 20.42 19.53
N PHE A 88 3.92 20.68 18.25
CA PHE A 88 4.88 21.03 17.20
C PHE A 88 4.86 22.53 16.82
N ASN A 89 4.16 23.38 17.59
CA ASN A 89 3.85 24.77 17.25
C ASN A 89 5.08 25.72 17.08
N LYS A 90 6.28 25.28 17.42
CA LYS A 90 7.50 26.04 17.15
C LYS A 90 7.95 25.98 15.69
N HIS A 91 7.37 25.09 14.91
CA HIS A 91 7.67 24.87 13.50
C HIS A 91 6.44 25.20 12.65
N THR A 92 6.23 26.48 12.40
CA THR A 92 5.35 27.14 11.44
C THR A 92 4.46 26.24 10.59
N PHE A 93 3.33 25.80 11.13
CA PHE A 93 2.18 25.50 10.28
C PHE A 93 1.51 26.83 9.92
N GLY A 94 1.44 27.13 8.63
CA GLY A 94 0.66 28.26 8.16
C GLY A 94 -0.81 28.16 8.63
N LYS A 95 -1.50 29.28 8.70
CA LYS A 95 -2.87 29.43 9.24
C LYS A 95 -3.97 28.57 8.59
N ASN A 96 -3.64 27.73 7.60
CA ASN A 96 -4.57 26.88 6.86
C ASN A 96 -4.22 25.40 7.06
N PHE A 97 -4.51 24.88 8.23
CA PHE A 97 -4.41 23.46 8.52
C PHE A 97 -5.60 22.70 7.86
N GLN A 98 -5.32 21.91 6.87
CA GLN A 98 -6.34 21.14 6.10
C GLN A 98 -6.24 19.64 6.34
N GLY A 99 -6.23 19.19 7.60
CA GLY A 99 -6.32 17.77 7.95
C GLY A 99 -5.01 17.01 8.08
N VAL A 100 -5.11 15.76 8.54
CA VAL A 100 -4.00 14.85 8.90
C VAL A 100 -3.07 14.57 7.74
N ASP A 101 -3.61 14.29 6.57
CA ASP A 101 -2.81 13.98 5.38
C ASP A 101 -1.80 15.07 5.05
N LEU A 102 -2.15 16.33 5.31
CA LEU A 102 -1.27 17.45 5.07
C LEU A 102 -0.17 17.54 6.12
N LEU A 103 -0.48 17.22 7.39
CA LEU A 103 0.48 17.18 8.48
C LEU A 103 1.55 16.12 8.18
N PHE A 104 1.14 14.89 7.93
CA PHE A 104 2.08 13.79 7.70
C PHE A 104 2.86 13.93 6.39
N LYS A 105 2.28 14.52 5.35
CA LYS A 105 2.96 14.71 4.06
C LYS A 105 3.88 15.92 4.01
N LYS A 106 3.59 16.99 4.75
CA LYS A 106 4.32 18.26 4.60
C LYS A 106 5.26 18.59 5.77
N HIS A 107 5.00 18.08 6.96
CA HIS A 107 5.88 18.36 8.09
C HIS A 107 7.13 17.49 8.04
N PRO A 108 8.35 18.06 8.05
CA PRO A 108 9.57 17.28 7.87
C PRO A 108 9.74 16.13 8.86
N PHE A 109 9.38 16.33 10.13
CA PHE A 109 9.42 15.26 11.14
C PHE A 109 8.50 14.10 10.79
N PHE A 110 7.23 14.36 10.44
CA PHE A 110 6.29 13.29 10.11
C PHE A 110 6.66 12.57 8.82
N LYS A 111 7.17 13.30 7.82
CA LYS A 111 7.71 12.70 6.60
C LYS A 111 8.87 11.76 6.94
N PHE A 112 9.82 12.22 7.75
CA PHE A 112 10.97 11.42 8.21
C PHE A 112 10.52 10.18 8.98
N MET A 113 9.63 10.35 9.96
CA MET A 113 9.08 9.28 10.78
C MET A 113 8.39 8.20 9.93
N SER A 114 7.54 8.64 9.00
CA SER A 114 6.84 7.72 8.08
C SER A 114 7.84 6.91 7.28
N MET A 115 8.80 7.57 6.64
CA MET A 115 9.82 6.91 5.83
C MET A 115 10.70 5.94 6.64
N ALA A 116 11.11 6.31 7.86
CA ALA A 116 11.90 5.43 8.72
C ALA A 116 11.11 4.14 9.05
N ARG A 117 9.84 4.28 9.43
CA ARG A 117 8.97 3.16 9.77
C ARG A 117 8.62 2.29 8.56
N ASP A 118 8.28 2.91 7.43
CA ASP A 118 7.98 2.19 6.19
C ASP A 118 9.18 1.38 5.69
N ASN A 119 10.40 1.84 5.96
CA ASN A 119 11.64 1.09 5.72
C ASN A 119 11.99 0.08 6.83
N GLY A 120 11.17 -0.05 7.86
CA GLY A 120 11.43 -0.95 8.98
C GLY A 120 12.69 -0.59 9.80
N LYS A 121 13.13 0.66 9.76
CA LYS A 121 14.33 1.15 10.45
C LYS A 121 13.97 2.00 11.66
N ASN A 122 14.81 1.97 12.70
CA ASN A 122 14.77 2.98 13.73
C ASN A 122 15.28 4.32 13.18
N PHE A 123 15.00 5.42 13.89
CA PHE A 123 15.32 6.79 13.43
C PHE A 123 16.80 7.00 13.15
N LEU A 124 17.69 6.50 14.00
CA LEU A 124 19.13 6.66 13.81
C LEU A 124 19.64 5.90 12.59
N ASP A 125 19.19 4.67 12.41
CA ASP A 125 19.64 3.83 11.28
C ASP A 125 19.08 4.37 9.96
N TYR A 126 17.84 4.87 9.97
CA TYR A 126 17.29 5.54 8.80
C TYR A 126 18.05 6.82 8.48
N TYR A 127 18.30 7.70 9.47
CA TYR A 127 19.08 8.91 9.26
C TYR A 127 20.49 8.65 8.73
N ARG A 128 21.16 7.62 9.24
CA ARG A 128 22.49 7.21 8.76
C ARG A 128 22.48 6.74 7.31
N SER A 129 21.39 6.12 6.86
CA SER A 129 21.25 5.63 5.48
C SER A 129 20.97 6.73 4.46
N LEU A 130 20.59 7.94 4.90
CA LEU A 130 20.30 9.06 4.02
C LEU A 130 21.58 9.69 3.44
N THR A 131 21.47 10.16 2.20
CA THR A 131 22.48 11.01 1.57
C THR A 131 22.51 12.38 2.23
N TYR A 132 23.58 13.15 2.00
CA TYR A 132 23.70 14.52 2.52
C TYR A 132 22.53 15.40 2.07
N LYS A 133 22.13 15.31 0.80
CA LYS A 133 21.01 16.09 0.23
C LYS A 133 19.68 15.78 0.91
N GLU A 134 19.40 14.51 1.16
CA GLU A 134 18.18 14.09 1.85
C GLU A 134 18.14 14.57 3.30
N LYS A 135 19.28 14.56 4.01
CA LYS A 135 19.37 15.10 5.37
C LYS A 135 19.05 16.59 5.42
N GLU A 136 19.51 17.36 4.44
CA GLU A 136 19.17 18.78 4.34
C GLU A 136 17.67 19.05 4.11
N GLU A 137 16.96 18.15 3.45
CA GLU A 137 15.51 18.27 3.24
C GLU A 137 14.73 18.20 4.55
N TYR A 138 15.15 17.34 5.48
CA TYR A 138 14.46 17.18 6.77
C TYR A 138 14.74 18.29 7.76
N LYS A 139 15.85 19.00 7.65
CA LYS A 139 16.25 20.15 8.49
C LYS A 139 16.32 19.85 9.98
N TYR A 140 16.61 18.62 10.36
CA TYR A 140 16.75 18.18 11.75
C TYR A 140 18.07 17.45 11.96
N GLU A 141 18.66 17.66 13.13
CA GLU A 141 19.75 16.83 13.61
C GLU A 141 19.21 15.53 14.25
N PRO A 142 20.01 14.44 14.31
CA PRO A 142 19.57 13.15 14.86
C PRO A 142 18.98 13.25 16.27
N GLU A 143 19.59 14.07 17.12
CA GLU A 143 19.17 14.26 18.52
C GLU A 143 17.79 14.93 18.59
N GLU A 144 17.51 15.89 17.71
CA GLU A 144 16.21 16.55 17.62
C GLU A 144 15.13 15.58 17.16
N LEU A 145 15.42 14.74 16.16
CA LEU A 145 14.49 13.71 15.68
C LEU A 145 14.12 12.71 16.77
N ILE A 146 15.11 12.29 17.58
CA ILE A 146 14.88 11.37 18.70
C ILE A 146 14.03 12.03 19.80
N ASP A 147 14.29 13.31 20.10
CA ASP A 147 13.51 14.05 21.09
C ASP A 147 12.06 14.25 20.64
N LEU A 148 11.84 14.57 19.36
CA LEU A 148 10.52 14.69 18.76
C LEU A 148 9.79 13.34 18.73
N GLU A 149 10.48 12.23 18.44
CA GLU A 149 9.90 10.89 18.50
C GLU A 149 9.40 10.55 19.91
N LYS A 150 10.23 10.82 20.93
CA LYS A 150 9.85 10.60 22.34
C LYS A 150 8.64 11.45 22.73
N LYS A 151 8.60 12.72 22.35
CA LYS A 151 7.48 13.63 22.61
C LYS A 151 6.20 13.15 21.92
N TYR A 152 6.31 12.76 20.65
CA TYR A 152 5.17 12.23 19.89
C TYR A 152 4.65 10.92 20.46
N THR A 153 5.55 10.01 20.83
CA THR A 153 5.19 8.75 21.48
C THR A 153 4.53 8.96 22.84
N ALA A 154 5.08 9.87 23.66
CA ALA A 154 4.51 10.25 24.95
C ALA A 154 3.10 10.85 24.77
N PHE A 155 2.92 11.73 23.79
CA PHE A 155 1.63 12.29 23.43
C PHE A 155 0.61 11.17 23.11
N LYS A 156 0.94 10.25 22.19
CA LYS A 156 0.05 9.14 21.82
C LYS A 156 -0.35 8.25 22.99
N ASN A 157 0.52 8.09 23.99
CA ASN A 157 0.28 7.21 25.12
C ASN A 157 -0.41 7.88 26.32
N ASN A 158 -0.30 9.20 26.46
CA ASN A 158 -0.74 9.93 27.64
C ASN A 158 -1.95 10.84 27.40
N GLU A 159 -2.44 10.92 26.17
CA GLU A 159 -3.55 11.81 25.86
C GLU A 159 -4.85 11.33 26.51
N LYS A 160 -5.61 12.30 27.05
CA LYS A 160 -6.95 12.04 27.59
C LYS A 160 -8.00 12.61 26.65
N ILE A 161 -8.68 11.74 25.94
CA ILE A 161 -9.78 12.10 25.07
C ILE A 161 -11.09 11.85 25.82
N ASN A 162 -11.92 12.88 25.95
CA ASN A 162 -13.19 12.80 26.70
C ASN A 162 -13.02 12.25 28.13
N GLY A 163 -11.93 12.61 28.82
CA GLY A 163 -11.62 12.18 30.17
C GLY A 163 -11.15 10.75 30.34
N ARG A 164 -11.01 9.98 29.25
CA ARG A 164 -10.50 8.60 29.26
C ARG A 164 -9.08 8.57 28.70
N SER A 165 -8.18 7.90 29.41
CA SER A 165 -6.83 7.62 28.92
C SER A 165 -6.92 6.48 27.93
N LYS A 166 -6.70 6.75 26.65
CA LYS A 166 -6.66 5.75 25.56
C LYS A 166 -5.46 6.00 24.69
N SER A 167 -4.91 4.95 24.10
CA SER A 167 -3.81 5.12 23.15
C SER A 167 -4.31 5.67 21.82
N ILE A 168 -3.53 6.55 21.24
CA ILE A 168 -3.73 7.08 19.89
C ILE A 168 -2.86 6.28 18.94
N LEU A 169 -3.43 5.86 17.82
CA LEU A 169 -2.72 5.14 16.76
C LEU A 169 -2.65 6.00 15.50
N ASP A 170 -1.49 6.07 14.89
CA ASP A 170 -1.32 6.51 13.51
C ASP A 170 -1.41 5.33 12.53
N PHE A 171 -1.36 5.61 11.23
CA PHE A 171 -1.51 4.58 10.20
C PHE A 171 -0.40 3.52 10.27
N GLN A 172 0.85 3.93 10.52
CA GLN A 172 1.96 3.00 10.65
C GLN A 172 1.85 2.17 11.93
N ASP A 173 1.37 2.76 13.04
CA ASP A 173 1.13 2.00 14.28
C ASP A 173 0.16 0.85 14.08
N MET A 174 -0.87 1.04 13.25
CA MET A 174 -1.86 -0.02 12.98
C MET A 174 -1.22 -1.20 12.24
N VAL A 175 -0.42 -0.92 11.22
CA VAL A 175 0.29 -1.96 10.46
C VAL A 175 1.35 -2.62 11.33
N GLN A 176 2.10 -1.83 12.11
CA GLN A 176 3.14 -2.33 13.01
C GLN A 176 2.54 -3.23 14.10
N LYS A 177 1.49 -2.78 14.79
CA LYS A 177 0.83 -3.58 15.84
C LYS A 177 0.25 -4.88 15.28
N PHE A 178 -0.33 -4.83 14.07
CA PHE A 178 -0.80 -6.03 13.41
C PHE A 178 0.35 -7.01 13.13
N SER A 179 1.49 -6.50 12.65
CA SER A 179 2.66 -7.31 12.34
C SER A 179 3.39 -7.86 13.56
N ASP A 180 3.45 -7.09 14.64
CA ASP A 180 4.20 -7.46 15.84
C ASP A 180 3.43 -8.40 16.77
N ASN A 181 2.11 -8.42 16.71
CA ASN A 181 1.27 -9.35 17.46
C ASN A 181 0.85 -10.53 16.57
N GLU A 182 1.82 -11.32 16.15
CA GLU A 182 1.62 -12.41 15.18
C GLU A 182 0.52 -13.38 15.62
N GLN A 183 0.49 -13.81 16.88
CA GLN A 183 -0.50 -14.78 17.35
C GLN A 183 -1.94 -14.25 17.21
N THR A 184 -2.21 -13.04 17.70
CA THR A 184 -3.55 -12.43 17.56
C THR A 184 -3.91 -12.19 16.12
N SER A 185 -2.92 -11.80 15.30
CA SER A 185 -3.14 -11.54 13.87
C SER A 185 -3.40 -12.83 13.09
N GLU A 186 -2.74 -13.93 13.43
CA GLU A 186 -3.03 -15.26 12.90
C GLU A 186 -4.44 -15.73 13.24
N GLU A 187 -4.88 -15.53 14.48
CA GLU A 187 -6.25 -15.86 14.93
C GLU A 187 -7.30 -15.06 14.13
N VAL A 188 -7.06 -13.78 13.95
CA VAL A 188 -7.94 -12.87 13.16
C VAL A 188 -7.98 -13.27 11.69
N CYS A 189 -6.89 -13.82 11.15
CA CYS A 189 -6.79 -14.27 9.78
C CYS A 189 -7.15 -15.76 9.57
N ALA A 190 -7.51 -16.49 10.62
CA ALA A 190 -7.73 -17.95 10.56
C ALA A 190 -8.77 -18.40 9.53
N ASN A 191 -9.77 -17.56 9.26
CA ASN A 191 -10.82 -17.86 8.29
C ASN A 191 -10.46 -17.47 6.85
N ILE A 192 -9.33 -16.79 6.64
CA ILE A 192 -8.88 -16.38 5.30
C ILE A 192 -8.26 -17.60 4.62
N LYS A 193 -8.78 -17.98 3.46
CA LYS A 193 -8.27 -19.10 2.64
C LYS A 193 -7.51 -18.62 1.41
N VAL A 194 -7.90 -17.47 0.89
CA VAL A 194 -7.27 -16.88 -0.30
C VAL A 194 -6.90 -15.43 0.02
N LEU A 195 -5.63 -15.10 -0.13
CA LEU A 195 -5.12 -13.73 -0.05
C LEU A 195 -4.60 -13.30 -1.41
N ILE A 196 -5.07 -12.17 -1.88
CA ILE A 196 -4.61 -11.54 -3.13
C ILE A 196 -4.08 -10.16 -2.77
N VAL A 197 -2.84 -9.87 -3.18
CA VAL A 197 -2.22 -8.54 -3.03
C VAL A 197 -1.97 -7.98 -4.42
N ASP A 198 -2.62 -6.87 -4.72
CA ASP A 198 -2.50 -6.15 -5.99
C ASP A 198 -1.58 -4.94 -5.84
N GLU A 199 -0.87 -4.56 -6.92
CA GLU A 199 0.16 -3.51 -6.93
C GLU A 199 1.25 -3.74 -5.87
N ALA A 200 1.68 -5.00 -5.71
CA ALA A 200 2.58 -5.42 -4.65
C ALA A 200 3.98 -4.77 -4.72
N GLN A 201 4.36 -4.17 -5.86
CA GLN A 201 5.61 -3.40 -6.01
C GLN A 201 5.61 -2.13 -5.15
N ASP A 202 4.43 -1.62 -4.77
CA ASP A 202 4.28 -0.39 -4.00
C ASP A 202 4.25 -0.62 -2.49
N SER A 203 4.34 -1.89 -2.04
CA SER A 203 4.32 -2.24 -0.62
C SER A 203 5.62 -1.84 0.07
N SER A 204 5.51 -1.14 1.20
CA SER A 204 6.65 -0.84 2.08
C SER A 204 7.12 -2.07 2.86
N VAL A 205 8.29 -1.98 3.50
CA VAL A 205 8.83 -3.08 4.32
C VAL A 205 7.88 -3.49 5.44
N ILE A 206 7.24 -2.51 6.11
CA ILE A 206 6.27 -2.80 7.17
C ILE A 206 4.99 -3.46 6.63
N GLN A 207 4.52 -3.03 5.46
CA GLN A 207 3.36 -3.63 4.81
C GLN A 207 3.63 -5.07 4.37
N ARG A 208 4.82 -5.36 3.80
CA ARG A 208 5.23 -6.73 3.47
C ARG A 208 5.30 -7.64 4.70
N LYS A 209 5.71 -7.10 5.86
CA LYS A 209 5.69 -7.83 7.12
C LYS A 209 4.25 -8.21 7.51
N ALA A 210 3.30 -7.29 7.35
CA ALA A 210 1.89 -7.57 7.59
C ALA A 210 1.33 -8.59 6.60
N GLU A 211 1.64 -8.47 5.29
CA GLU A 211 1.26 -9.45 4.26
C GLU A 211 1.77 -10.86 4.61
N LYS A 212 3.01 -10.95 5.10
CA LYS A 212 3.61 -12.22 5.53
C LYS A 212 2.83 -12.84 6.70
N VAL A 213 2.39 -12.03 7.67
CA VAL A 213 1.55 -12.52 8.78
C VAL A 213 0.19 -12.97 8.26
N MET A 214 -0.45 -12.19 7.38
CA MET A 214 -1.72 -12.54 6.77
C MET A 214 -1.66 -13.85 5.96
N SER A 215 -0.53 -14.11 5.30
CA SER A 215 -0.36 -15.26 4.39
C SER A 215 -0.02 -16.57 5.09
N LYS A 216 0.28 -16.58 6.40
CA LYS A 216 0.77 -17.78 7.11
C LYS A 216 -0.17 -18.98 7.04
N ASN A 217 -1.48 -18.76 7.11
CA ASN A 217 -2.49 -19.80 7.21
C ASN A 217 -3.43 -19.89 6.00
N VAL A 218 -3.13 -19.15 4.91
CA VAL A 218 -3.95 -19.20 3.70
C VAL A 218 -3.59 -20.42 2.85
N GLU A 219 -4.57 -20.95 2.13
CA GLU A 219 -4.33 -22.03 1.17
C GLU A 219 -3.75 -21.52 -0.15
N TYR A 220 -4.10 -20.27 -0.53
CA TYR A 220 -3.59 -19.62 -1.72
C TYR A 220 -3.20 -18.18 -1.45
N PHE A 221 -1.99 -17.84 -1.81
CA PHE A 221 -1.46 -16.50 -1.74
C PHE A 221 -1.01 -16.04 -3.13
N TYR A 222 -1.69 -15.03 -3.65
CA TYR A 222 -1.36 -14.42 -4.94
C TYR A 222 -0.87 -13.00 -4.74
N LYS A 223 0.26 -12.69 -5.36
CA LYS A 223 0.76 -11.32 -5.50
C LYS A 223 0.76 -10.94 -6.98
N ALA A 224 0.10 -9.85 -7.30
CA ALA A 224 0.15 -9.21 -8.60
C ALA A 224 0.92 -7.89 -8.50
N GLY A 225 1.79 -7.63 -9.44
CA GLY A 225 2.56 -6.40 -9.47
C GLY A 225 3.48 -6.32 -10.68
N ASP A 226 3.94 -5.13 -10.95
CA ASP A 226 4.83 -4.84 -12.06
C ASP A 226 6.11 -4.17 -11.52
N PRO A 227 7.26 -4.86 -11.48
CA PRO A 227 8.51 -4.28 -10.99
C PRO A 227 8.93 -3.01 -11.73
N ASP A 228 8.56 -2.88 -13.01
CA ASP A 228 8.88 -1.71 -13.82
C ASP A 228 8.02 -0.49 -13.48
N GLN A 229 6.95 -0.67 -12.69
CA GLN A 229 6.06 0.38 -12.20
C GLN A 229 6.32 0.77 -10.74
N SER A 230 7.39 0.29 -10.12
CA SER A 230 7.75 0.65 -8.74
C SER A 230 8.32 2.07 -8.68
N ILE A 231 7.44 3.07 -8.61
CA ILE A 231 7.79 4.49 -8.61
C ILE A 231 7.54 5.17 -7.25
N PHE A 232 7.10 4.44 -6.24
CA PHE A 232 6.73 4.98 -4.92
C PHE A 232 7.80 4.78 -3.84
N GLU A 233 9.07 4.62 -4.21
CA GLU A 233 10.19 4.56 -3.25
C GLU A 233 10.22 5.80 -2.33
N PHE A 234 9.92 6.99 -2.88
CA PHE A 234 9.81 8.22 -2.11
C PHE A 234 8.65 8.21 -1.08
N ALA A 235 7.74 7.26 -1.18
CA ALA A 235 6.62 7.03 -0.25
C ALA A 235 6.81 5.74 0.58
N GLY A 236 8.02 5.15 0.58
CA GLY A 236 8.38 4.01 1.40
C GLY A 236 8.25 2.64 0.72
N ALA A 237 7.91 2.57 -0.56
CA ALA A 237 7.97 1.31 -1.30
C ALA A 237 9.39 0.75 -1.30
N ASP A 238 9.51 -0.58 -1.31
CA ASP A 238 10.79 -1.29 -1.30
C ASP A 238 10.96 -2.07 -2.61
N PRO A 239 11.44 -1.39 -3.68
CA PRO A 239 11.63 -2.01 -4.98
C PRO A 239 12.67 -3.13 -4.96
N ASP A 240 13.73 -3.01 -4.17
CA ASP A 240 14.77 -4.03 -4.09
C ASP A 240 14.24 -5.36 -3.57
N SER A 241 13.43 -5.34 -2.52
CA SER A 241 12.79 -6.55 -2.00
C SER A 241 11.77 -7.10 -2.98
N PHE A 242 11.02 -6.24 -3.66
CA PHE A 242 10.07 -6.67 -4.67
C PHE A 242 10.77 -7.36 -5.84
N HIS A 243 11.83 -6.78 -6.39
CA HIS A 243 12.60 -7.40 -7.47
C HIS A 243 13.18 -8.76 -7.08
N LYS A 244 13.65 -8.92 -5.84
CA LYS A 244 14.15 -10.21 -5.33
C LYS A 244 13.05 -11.27 -5.23
N GLU A 245 11.87 -10.86 -4.79
CA GLU A 245 10.70 -11.74 -4.64
C GLU A 245 10.16 -12.18 -6.00
N PHE A 246 10.11 -11.28 -6.98
CA PHE A 246 9.58 -11.50 -8.33
C PHE A 246 10.62 -11.83 -9.39
N ALA A 247 11.86 -12.13 -9.01
CA ALA A 247 12.92 -12.52 -9.95
C ALA A 247 12.53 -13.74 -10.83
N ARG A 248 11.54 -14.54 -10.38
CA ARG A 248 10.99 -15.69 -11.11
C ARG A 248 9.48 -15.76 -10.86
N PRO A 249 8.67 -14.97 -11.57
CA PRO A 249 7.21 -15.04 -11.44
C PRO A 249 6.71 -16.41 -11.93
N GLU A 250 5.69 -16.95 -11.26
CA GLU A 250 5.02 -18.19 -11.70
C GLU A 250 4.22 -17.96 -12.99
N ILE A 251 3.65 -16.77 -13.14
CA ILE A 251 2.86 -16.36 -14.31
C ILE A 251 3.31 -14.95 -14.72
N GLU A 252 3.68 -14.80 -15.97
CA GLU A 252 3.99 -13.49 -16.56
C GLU A 252 2.89 -13.12 -17.55
N LEU A 253 2.31 -11.93 -17.36
CA LEU A 253 1.31 -11.35 -18.27
C LEU A 253 2.04 -10.47 -19.30
N GLU A 254 2.34 -11.06 -20.46
CA GLU A 254 3.09 -10.37 -21.50
C GLU A 254 2.25 -9.40 -22.35
N GLN A 255 0.93 -9.68 -22.49
CA GLN A 255 0.06 -8.92 -23.37
C GLN A 255 -0.39 -7.61 -22.72
N GLY A 256 0.03 -6.50 -23.28
CA GLY A 256 -0.46 -5.16 -22.93
C GLY A 256 -1.83 -4.89 -23.54
N HIS A 257 -2.76 -4.37 -22.72
CA HIS A 257 -4.10 -3.96 -23.19
C HIS A 257 -4.27 -2.43 -23.25
N ARG A 258 -3.23 -1.69 -22.92
CA ARG A 258 -3.27 -0.23 -22.81
C ARG A 258 -2.32 0.46 -23.81
N CYS A 259 -1.06 0.06 -23.82
CA CYS A 259 -0.02 0.78 -24.55
C CYS A 259 0.10 0.33 -26.00
N PRO A 260 0.01 1.26 -26.98
CA PRO A 260 0.32 1.01 -28.39
C PRO A 260 1.80 0.65 -28.61
N ARG A 261 2.13 0.11 -29.79
CA ARG A 261 3.48 -0.37 -30.13
C ARG A 261 4.58 0.68 -29.95
N LEU A 262 4.42 1.87 -30.50
CA LEU A 262 5.46 2.90 -30.42
C LEU A 262 5.71 3.37 -28.98
N VAL A 263 4.65 3.51 -28.16
CA VAL A 263 4.78 3.86 -26.74
C VAL A 263 5.50 2.74 -25.99
N ASN A 264 5.15 1.48 -26.28
CA ASN A 264 5.77 0.32 -25.66
C ASN A 264 7.27 0.22 -25.98
N GLU A 265 7.67 0.44 -27.23
CA GLU A 265 9.07 0.44 -27.66
C GLU A 265 9.86 1.57 -27.01
N TYR A 266 9.29 2.78 -26.96
CA TYR A 266 9.92 3.92 -26.29
C TYR A 266 10.11 3.69 -24.79
N CYS A 267 9.11 3.13 -24.11
CA CYS A 267 9.21 2.77 -22.68
C CYS A 267 10.28 1.70 -22.42
N LYS A 268 10.47 0.72 -23.33
CA LYS A 268 11.53 -0.28 -23.20
C LYS A 268 12.93 0.33 -23.18
N ASP A 269 13.16 1.33 -23.99
CA ASP A 269 14.46 2.01 -24.01
C ASP A 269 14.73 2.78 -22.70
N ILE A 270 13.71 3.37 -22.12
CA ILE A 270 13.81 4.09 -20.84
C ILE A 270 14.07 3.11 -19.68
N ILE A 271 13.37 1.97 -19.64
CA ILE A 271 13.45 1.02 -18.52
C ILE A 271 14.65 0.08 -18.58
N LYS A 272 15.28 -0.06 -19.74
CA LYS A 272 16.41 -0.97 -19.98
C LYS A 272 17.56 -0.85 -18.94
N PRO A 273 17.97 0.33 -18.46
CA PRO A 273 18.98 0.43 -17.41
C PRO A 273 18.56 -0.25 -16.10
N ILE A 274 17.27 -0.22 -15.76
CA ILE A 274 16.72 -0.89 -14.57
C ILE A 274 16.80 -2.41 -14.77
N TRP A 275 16.42 -2.92 -15.93
CA TRP A 275 16.54 -4.34 -16.26
C TRP A 275 17.99 -4.82 -16.17
N GLN A 276 18.94 -4.02 -16.61
CA GLN A 276 20.37 -4.33 -16.50
C GLN A 276 20.83 -4.34 -15.04
N HIS A 277 20.37 -3.37 -14.23
CA HIS A 277 20.72 -3.28 -12.81
C HIS A 277 20.25 -4.51 -12.02
N TYR A 278 19.01 -4.95 -12.24
CA TYR A 278 18.44 -6.11 -11.54
C TYR A 278 18.67 -7.45 -12.25
N ASN A 279 19.40 -7.43 -13.39
CA ASN A 279 19.72 -8.62 -14.19
C ASN A 279 18.48 -9.45 -14.58
N TYR A 280 17.46 -8.80 -15.11
CA TYR A 280 16.28 -9.44 -15.69
C TYR A 280 15.89 -8.79 -17.01
N SER A 281 14.97 -9.43 -17.73
CA SER A 281 14.35 -8.89 -18.95
C SER A 281 12.93 -9.43 -19.07
N ARG A 282 12.06 -8.67 -19.73
CA ARG A 282 10.66 -9.00 -19.93
C ARG A 282 10.26 -8.88 -21.38
N VAL A 283 9.23 -9.63 -21.75
CA VAL A 283 8.56 -9.49 -23.03
C VAL A 283 7.30 -8.65 -22.84
N TRP A 284 7.31 -7.44 -23.34
CA TRP A 284 6.10 -6.62 -23.41
C TRP A 284 5.52 -6.69 -24.82
N LYS A 285 4.30 -7.18 -24.94
CA LYS A 285 3.54 -7.13 -26.18
C LYS A 285 2.65 -5.91 -26.20
N PRO A 286 2.60 -5.15 -27.29
CA PRO A 286 1.76 -3.97 -27.40
C PRO A 286 0.27 -4.34 -27.43
N ARG A 287 -0.59 -3.32 -27.24
CA ARG A 287 -2.04 -3.49 -27.38
C ARG A 287 -2.42 -3.98 -28.77
N GLU A 288 -3.32 -4.94 -28.79
CA GLU A 288 -3.95 -5.46 -30.00
C GLU A 288 -5.45 -5.17 -30.00
N GLU A 289 -6.01 -4.83 -31.12
CA GLU A 289 -7.44 -4.71 -31.37
C GLU A 289 -7.83 -5.52 -32.58
N ASN A 290 -8.78 -6.43 -32.45
CA ASN A 290 -9.22 -7.35 -33.51
C ASN A 290 -8.07 -8.15 -34.16
N GLY A 291 -7.07 -8.53 -33.38
CA GLY A 291 -5.87 -9.24 -33.83
C GLY A 291 -4.84 -8.38 -34.58
N LEU A 292 -4.98 -7.05 -34.55
CA LEU A 292 -4.04 -6.12 -35.15
C LEU A 292 -3.34 -5.30 -34.06
N ILE A 293 -2.01 -5.15 -34.20
CA ILE A 293 -1.21 -4.32 -33.32
C ILE A 293 -1.60 -2.84 -33.50
N VAL A 294 -1.87 -2.15 -32.38
CA VAL A 294 -2.14 -0.71 -32.40
C VAL A 294 -0.82 0.05 -32.38
N GLU A 295 -0.56 0.85 -33.42
CA GLU A 295 0.71 1.55 -33.60
C GLU A 295 0.94 2.68 -32.57
N GLY A 296 0.01 3.61 -32.43
CA GLY A 296 0.15 4.83 -31.63
C GLY A 296 1.04 5.90 -32.28
N GLU A 297 1.20 7.01 -31.55
CA GLU A 297 2.03 8.15 -32.01
C GLU A 297 2.79 8.73 -30.81
N ILE A 298 4.00 9.22 -31.03
CA ILE A 298 4.82 9.92 -30.04
C ILE A 298 5.12 11.31 -30.60
N PHE A 299 4.81 12.34 -29.80
CA PHE A 299 5.08 13.73 -30.16
C PHE A 299 6.15 14.29 -29.22
N GLU A 300 7.21 14.87 -29.78
CA GLU A 300 8.14 15.68 -28.99
C GLU A 300 7.56 17.09 -28.88
N MET A 301 7.39 17.56 -27.66
CA MET A 301 7.04 18.95 -27.39
C MET A 301 8.33 19.77 -27.34
N SER A 302 8.46 20.70 -28.27
CA SER A 302 9.55 21.67 -28.34
C SER A 302 9.45 22.75 -27.26
#